data_75df70d30fae87141e27bb9a19ff2c2f
#
_entry.id   75df70d30fae87141e27bb9a19ff2c2f
#
_cell.length_a   1.000
_cell.length_b   1.000
_cell.length_c   1.000
_cell.angle_alpha   90.00
_cell.angle_beta   90.00
_cell.angle_gamma   90.00
#
_symmetry.space_group_name_H-M   'P 1'
#
loop_
_entity.id
_entity.type
_entity.pdbx_description
1 polymer ?
#
loop_
_entity_poly.entity_id
_entity_poly.type
_entity_poly.pdbx_seq_one_letter_code
_entity_poly.pdbx_strand_id
1 'polypeptide(L)'
;MKLTIPLLLKTSFIGLSALSLIACSPLGGGSVAKRSAKLSVGIQKAYSVAPDTANRVAPMIVQHAERYEIDPLLLAALIRQESSYRSHVVSPAGAVGLTQVIPHYWQQSCGSNLFDESSNIQCGSYILNRYNTKAGSWPKALAYYNVGPTGYHSSWKMKRQGKRYAKQVKQHQNDLKGAL
;
A
#
# COMPACT_ATOMS: atom_id res chain seq x y z
N MET A 1 32.38 61.03 30.07
CA MET A 1 31.49 60.94 28.92
C MET A 1 31.86 59.66 28.15
N LYS A 2 31.19 58.54 28.41
CA LYS A 2 31.45 57.26 27.73
C LYS A 2 30.32 56.99 26.75
N LEU A 3 30.65 56.94 25.47
CA LEU A 3 29.74 56.64 24.38
C LEU A 3 29.64 55.10 24.29
N THR A 4 28.40 54.55 24.46
CA THR A 4 28.10 53.16 24.23
C THR A 4 27.43 53.02 22.88
N ILE A 5 28.07 52.26 21.99
CA ILE A 5 27.58 51.93 20.65
C ILE A 5 26.70 50.64 20.78
N PRO A 6 25.44 50.59 20.27
CA PRO A 6 24.62 49.41 20.26
C PRO A 6 25.07 48.47 19.13
N LEU A 7 25.29 47.22 19.50
CA LEU A 7 25.60 46.09 18.60
C LEU A 7 24.32 45.65 17.88
N LEU A 8 24.23 45.90 16.57
CA LEU A 8 23.14 45.45 15.70
C LEU A 8 23.30 43.93 15.44
N LEU A 9 22.42 43.17 16.05
CA LEU A 9 22.31 41.72 15.79
C LEU A 9 21.59 41.52 14.45
N LYS A 10 22.32 41.13 13.40
CA LYS A 10 21.78 40.68 12.13
C LYS A 10 21.26 39.25 12.28
N THR A 11 19.95 39.08 12.43
CA THR A 11 19.30 37.77 12.36
C THR A 11 19.20 37.35 10.89
N SER A 12 20.09 36.45 10.45
CA SER A 12 19.96 35.78 9.16
C SER A 12 18.85 34.73 9.26
N PHE A 13 17.71 35.02 8.65
CA PHE A 13 16.69 34.02 8.36
C PHE A 13 17.19 33.07 7.28
N ILE A 14 17.70 31.89 7.66
CA ILE A 14 17.94 30.79 6.73
C ILE A 14 16.57 30.17 6.42
N GLY A 15 16.03 30.55 5.27
CA GLY A 15 14.83 29.93 4.72
C GLY A 15 15.12 28.47 4.36
N LEU A 16 14.65 27.56 5.19
CA LEU A 16 14.66 26.12 4.91
C LEU A 16 13.60 25.84 3.83
N SER A 17 14.00 25.93 2.55
CA SER A 17 13.15 25.48 1.46
C SER A 17 13.04 23.94 1.54
N ALA A 18 11.89 23.47 2.02
CA ALA A 18 11.53 22.06 1.94
C ALA A 18 11.42 21.67 0.46
N LEU A 19 12.46 21.03 -0.07
CA LEU A 19 12.42 20.38 -1.37
C LEU A 19 11.45 19.20 -1.25
N SER A 20 10.20 19.43 -1.65
CA SER A 20 9.22 18.36 -1.81
C SER A 20 9.72 17.41 -2.88
N LEU A 21 10.28 16.28 -2.48
CA LEU A 21 10.58 15.17 -3.38
C LEU A 21 9.22 14.68 -3.93
N ILE A 22 8.82 15.20 -5.08
CA ILE A 22 7.72 14.65 -5.86
C ILE A 22 8.22 13.27 -6.34
N ALA A 23 7.93 12.23 -5.56
CA ALA A 23 8.12 10.88 -6.01
C ALA A 23 7.32 10.72 -7.31
N CYS A 24 8.00 10.41 -8.43
CA CYS A 24 7.36 10.12 -9.69
C CYS A 24 6.45 8.89 -9.52
N SER A 25 5.18 9.09 -9.17
CA SER A 25 4.20 8.02 -9.12
C SER A 25 4.01 7.46 -10.54
N PRO A 26 4.03 6.15 -10.73
CA PRO A 26 3.76 5.52 -12.04
C PRO A 26 2.41 5.93 -12.64
N LEU A 27 1.47 6.33 -11.79
CA LEU A 27 0.17 6.87 -12.22
C LEU A 27 0.24 8.32 -12.72
N GLY A 28 1.39 8.99 -12.53
CA GLY A 28 1.58 10.40 -12.87
C GLY A 28 0.99 11.35 -11.82
N GLY A 29 1.09 12.64 -12.07
CA GLY A 29 0.46 13.69 -11.26
C GLY A 29 -1.02 13.87 -11.61
N GLY A 30 -1.71 14.68 -10.79
CA GLY A 30 -3.10 15.08 -11.03
C GLY A 30 -4.06 14.63 -9.92
N SER A 31 -5.36 14.81 -10.15
CA SER A 31 -6.41 14.47 -9.18
C SER A 31 -6.47 12.95 -8.89
N VAL A 32 -7.02 12.60 -7.74
CA VAL A 32 -7.33 11.20 -7.39
C VAL A 32 -8.16 10.55 -8.49
N ALA A 33 -9.15 11.25 -9.03
CA ALA A 33 -9.99 10.74 -10.11
C ALA A 33 -9.17 10.35 -11.36
N LYS A 34 -8.23 11.20 -11.80
CA LYS A 34 -7.36 10.93 -12.97
C LYS A 34 -6.47 9.70 -12.71
N ARG A 35 -5.85 9.61 -11.54
CA ARG A 35 -5.00 8.48 -11.18
C ARG A 35 -5.80 7.17 -11.05
N SER A 36 -7.01 7.24 -10.47
CA SER A 36 -7.93 6.11 -10.35
C SER A 36 -8.39 5.59 -11.72
N ALA A 37 -8.74 6.48 -12.65
CA ALA A 37 -9.11 6.09 -14.01
C ALA A 37 -7.96 5.39 -14.72
N LYS A 38 -6.74 5.91 -14.61
CA LYS A 38 -5.55 5.28 -15.18
C LYS A 38 -5.29 3.90 -14.54
N LEU A 39 -5.38 3.80 -13.22
CA LEU A 39 -5.20 2.54 -12.49
C LEU A 39 -6.25 1.50 -12.90
N SER A 40 -7.53 1.91 -13.03
CA SER A 40 -8.61 1.03 -13.47
C SER A 40 -8.32 0.41 -14.84
N VAL A 41 -7.91 1.23 -15.83
CA VAL A 41 -7.54 0.74 -17.15
C VAL A 41 -6.36 -0.25 -17.08
N GLY A 42 -5.35 0.06 -16.27
CA GLY A 42 -4.22 -0.84 -16.06
C GLY A 42 -4.63 -2.19 -15.45
N ILE A 43 -5.48 -2.18 -14.42
CA ILE A 43 -6.02 -3.38 -13.78
C ILE A 43 -6.79 -4.26 -14.77
N GLN A 44 -7.65 -3.66 -15.61
CA GLN A 44 -8.39 -4.38 -16.64
C GLN A 44 -7.44 -5.08 -17.63
N LYS A 45 -6.45 -4.35 -18.14
CA LYS A 45 -5.48 -4.87 -19.11
C LYS A 45 -4.55 -5.93 -18.52
N ALA A 46 -3.97 -5.67 -17.34
CA ALA A 46 -2.97 -6.54 -16.75
C ALA A 46 -3.57 -7.83 -16.17
N TYR A 47 -4.79 -7.75 -15.63
CA TYR A 47 -5.34 -8.82 -14.82
C TYR A 47 -6.66 -9.40 -15.35
N SER A 48 -7.18 -8.90 -16.47
CA SER A 48 -8.47 -9.27 -17.05
C SER A 48 -9.65 -9.12 -16.06
N VAL A 49 -9.58 -8.09 -15.22
CA VAL A 49 -10.65 -7.75 -14.27
C VAL A 49 -11.77 -7.04 -15.03
N ALA A 50 -13.03 -7.38 -14.70
CA ALA A 50 -14.19 -6.74 -15.31
C ALA A 50 -14.19 -5.22 -15.09
N PRO A 51 -14.57 -4.40 -16.08
CA PRO A 51 -14.55 -2.94 -16.00
C PRO A 51 -15.26 -2.38 -14.78
N ASP A 52 -16.45 -2.89 -14.45
CA ASP A 52 -17.23 -2.43 -13.29
C ASP A 52 -16.47 -2.63 -11.97
N THR A 53 -15.82 -3.78 -11.81
CA THR A 53 -15.01 -4.06 -10.63
C THR A 53 -13.77 -3.15 -10.58
N ALA A 54 -13.05 -3.02 -11.69
CA ALA A 54 -11.86 -2.19 -11.74
C ALA A 54 -12.18 -0.70 -11.49
N ASN A 55 -13.27 -0.19 -12.10
CA ASN A 55 -13.72 1.20 -11.90
C ASN A 55 -14.16 1.48 -10.45
N ARG A 56 -14.80 0.52 -9.79
CA ARG A 56 -15.23 0.64 -8.41
C ARG A 56 -14.07 0.57 -7.42
N VAL A 57 -13.11 -0.33 -7.64
CA VAL A 57 -12.03 -0.61 -6.67
C VAL A 57 -10.83 0.34 -6.82
N ALA A 58 -10.52 0.80 -8.03
CA ALA A 58 -9.34 1.65 -8.27
C ALA A 58 -9.31 2.96 -7.44
N PRO A 59 -10.42 3.71 -7.26
CA PRO A 59 -10.42 4.88 -6.38
C PRO A 59 -10.09 4.55 -4.93
N MET A 60 -10.60 3.45 -4.39
CA MET A 60 -10.33 2.99 -3.03
C MET A 60 -8.85 2.62 -2.87
N ILE A 61 -8.27 1.94 -3.87
CA ILE A 61 -6.84 1.59 -3.88
C ILE A 61 -5.99 2.85 -3.84
N VAL A 62 -6.24 3.83 -4.72
CA VAL A 62 -5.46 5.09 -4.75
C VAL A 62 -5.55 5.80 -3.41
N GLN A 63 -6.77 5.98 -2.89
CA GLN A 63 -7.00 6.70 -1.63
C GLN A 63 -6.32 6.03 -0.43
N HIS A 64 -6.46 4.73 -0.27
CA HIS A 64 -5.88 4.03 0.88
C HIS A 64 -4.36 3.82 0.72
N ALA A 65 -3.86 3.62 -0.50
CA ALA A 65 -2.44 3.55 -0.76
C ALA A 65 -1.74 4.87 -0.37
N GLU A 66 -2.29 6.00 -0.78
CA GLU A 66 -1.75 7.32 -0.42
C GLU A 66 -1.81 7.58 1.09
N ARG A 67 -2.93 7.23 1.74
CA ARG A 67 -3.08 7.39 3.19
C ARG A 67 -2.03 6.62 4.00
N TYR A 68 -1.59 5.47 3.51
CA TYR A 68 -0.62 4.59 4.17
C TYR A 68 0.77 4.60 3.51
N GLU A 69 1.05 5.57 2.65
CA GLU A 69 2.35 5.75 1.97
C GLU A 69 2.81 4.49 1.21
N ILE A 70 1.83 3.80 0.59
CA ILE A 70 2.04 2.62 -0.24
C ILE A 70 1.98 3.04 -1.71
N ASP A 71 2.84 2.47 -2.58
CA ASP A 71 2.65 2.59 -4.02
C ASP A 71 1.29 1.98 -4.42
N PRO A 72 0.36 2.74 -5.06
CA PRO A 72 -0.92 2.21 -5.49
C PRO A 72 -0.83 0.95 -6.38
N LEU A 73 0.24 0.83 -7.17
CA LEU A 73 0.48 -0.37 -7.98
C LEU A 73 0.83 -1.58 -7.12
N LEU A 74 1.55 -1.37 -6.02
CA LEU A 74 1.86 -2.43 -5.06
C LEU A 74 0.61 -2.94 -4.36
N LEU A 75 -0.28 -2.02 -3.92
CA LEU A 75 -1.54 -2.40 -3.28
C LEU A 75 -2.48 -3.11 -4.26
N ALA A 76 -2.57 -2.63 -5.50
CA ALA A 76 -3.33 -3.30 -6.57
C ALA A 76 -2.80 -4.72 -6.86
N ALA A 77 -1.48 -4.89 -6.87
CA ALA A 77 -0.82 -6.19 -7.05
C ALA A 77 -1.06 -7.15 -5.87
N LEU A 78 -1.09 -6.61 -4.64
CA LEU A 78 -1.47 -7.37 -3.45
C LEU A 78 -2.90 -7.93 -3.60
N ILE A 79 -3.86 -7.09 -3.97
CA ILE A 79 -5.26 -7.49 -4.18
C ILE A 79 -5.35 -8.57 -5.29
N ARG A 80 -4.57 -8.42 -6.36
CA ARG A 80 -4.48 -9.47 -7.40
C ARG A 80 -4.04 -10.80 -6.82
N GLN A 81 -3.02 -10.81 -5.98
CA GLN A 81 -2.46 -12.00 -5.35
C GLN A 81 -3.43 -12.64 -4.34
N GLU A 82 -4.15 -11.83 -3.55
CA GLU A 82 -4.98 -12.29 -2.45
C GLU A 82 -6.33 -12.83 -2.91
N SER A 83 -7.04 -12.09 -3.72
CA SER A 83 -8.41 -12.41 -4.08
C SER A 83 -8.69 -12.47 -5.59
N SER A 84 -7.73 -12.04 -6.42
CA SER A 84 -7.98 -11.75 -7.84
C SER A 84 -9.18 -10.81 -8.02
N TYR A 85 -9.30 -9.78 -7.18
CA TYR A 85 -10.38 -8.79 -7.16
C TYR A 85 -11.77 -9.35 -6.83
N ARG A 86 -11.87 -10.51 -6.17
CA ARG A 86 -13.13 -11.09 -5.70
C ARG A 86 -13.46 -10.61 -4.30
N SER A 87 -14.43 -9.72 -4.16
CA SER A 87 -14.75 -9.02 -2.92
C SER A 87 -15.31 -9.90 -1.80
N HIS A 88 -16.02 -10.98 -2.16
CA HIS A 88 -16.73 -11.82 -1.19
C HIS A 88 -16.06 -13.17 -0.92
N VAL A 89 -14.80 -13.32 -1.33
CA VAL A 89 -14.09 -14.58 -1.11
C VAL A 89 -13.68 -14.73 0.35
N VAL A 90 -13.93 -15.93 0.88
CA VAL A 90 -13.46 -16.36 2.20
C VAL A 90 -12.53 -17.55 2.00
N SER A 91 -11.32 -17.48 2.55
CA SER A 91 -10.38 -18.59 2.46
C SER A 91 -10.67 -19.67 3.51
N PRO A 92 -10.14 -20.90 3.35
CA PRO A 92 -10.25 -21.93 4.39
C PRO A 92 -9.68 -21.52 5.77
N ALA A 93 -8.76 -20.55 5.79
CA ALA A 93 -8.21 -20.00 7.02
C ALA A 93 -9.04 -18.84 7.60
N GLY A 94 -10.21 -18.53 7.00
CA GLY A 94 -11.09 -17.44 7.44
C GLY A 94 -10.63 -16.05 7.02
N ALA A 95 -9.71 -15.92 6.08
CA ALA A 95 -9.35 -14.63 5.50
C ALA A 95 -10.46 -14.14 4.56
N VAL A 96 -10.81 -12.85 4.62
CA VAL A 96 -11.96 -12.29 3.92
C VAL A 96 -11.60 -11.13 2.99
N GLY A 97 -12.35 -11.00 1.91
CA GLY A 97 -12.38 -9.83 1.03
C GLY A 97 -11.18 -9.67 0.11
N LEU A 98 -11.07 -8.48 -0.47
CA LEU A 98 -10.10 -8.13 -1.51
C LEU A 98 -8.64 -8.34 -1.08
N THR A 99 -8.32 -7.99 0.15
CA THR A 99 -6.96 -8.07 0.71
C THR A 99 -6.76 -9.27 1.63
N GLN A 100 -7.75 -10.17 1.73
CA GLN A 100 -7.71 -11.40 2.52
C GLN A 100 -7.24 -11.18 3.98
N VAL A 101 -7.90 -10.23 4.65
CA VAL A 101 -7.66 -9.98 6.08
C VAL A 101 -8.29 -11.10 6.91
N ILE A 102 -7.58 -11.60 7.92
CA ILE A 102 -8.13 -12.57 8.89
C ILE A 102 -8.73 -11.79 10.08
N PRO A 103 -10.09 -11.77 10.23
CA PRO A 103 -10.75 -10.97 11.26
C PRO A 103 -10.25 -11.28 12.67
N HIS A 104 -10.02 -12.55 12.98
CA HIS A 104 -9.53 -12.98 14.29
C HIS A 104 -8.29 -12.21 14.78
N TYR A 105 -7.39 -11.83 13.86
CA TYR A 105 -6.16 -11.10 14.21
C TYR A 105 -6.30 -9.58 14.12
N TRP A 106 -7.22 -9.07 13.31
CA TRP A 106 -7.20 -7.66 12.90
C TRP A 106 -8.49 -6.89 13.18
N GLN A 107 -9.60 -7.58 13.54
CA GLN A 107 -10.90 -6.93 13.78
C GLN A 107 -10.80 -5.76 14.78
N GLN A 108 -10.07 -5.94 15.87
CA GLN A 108 -9.90 -4.88 16.86
C GLN A 108 -9.10 -3.67 16.36
N SER A 109 -8.13 -3.90 15.47
CA SER A 109 -7.29 -2.83 14.93
C SER A 109 -7.93 -2.11 13.74
N CYS A 110 -8.77 -2.80 12.99
CA CYS A 110 -9.41 -2.29 11.78
C CYS A 110 -10.86 -1.82 11.99
N GLY A 111 -11.50 -2.28 13.05
CA GLY A 111 -12.75 -1.74 13.61
C GLY A 111 -14.04 -1.91 12.82
N SER A 112 -14.02 -2.18 11.53
CA SER A 112 -15.18 -2.11 10.64
C SER A 112 -15.61 -3.47 10.09
N ASN A 113 -16.69 -3.47 9.32
CA ASN A 113 -17.10 -4.62 8.53
C ASN A 113 -16.05 -4.95 7.46
N LEU A 114 -15.27 -6.01 7.66
CA LEU A 114 -14.23 -6.45 6.73
C LEU A 114 -14.77 -7.08 5.43
N PHE A 115 -16.07 -7.22 5.27
CA PHE A 115 -16.74 -7.56 3.99
C PHE A 115 -17.06 -6.33 3.14
N ASP A 116 -17.02 -5.12 3.72
CA ASP A 116 -17.06 -3.87 2.95
C ASP A 116 -15.73 -3.65 2.23
N GLU A 117 -15.79 -3.38 0.91
CA GLU A 117 -14.59 -3.29 0.07
C GLU A 117 -13.61 -2.20 0.53
N SER A 118 -14.13 -1.02 0.86
CA SER A 118 -13.28 0.11 1.29
C SER A 118 -12.63 -0.17 2.65
N SER A 119 -13.40 -0.68 3.61
CA SER A 119 -12.91 -1.08 4.93
C SER A 119 -11.87 -2.19 4.83
N ASN A 120 -12.07 -3.16 3.93
CA ASN A 120 -11.15 -4.26 3.69
C ASN A 120 -9.82 -3.76 3.10
N ILE A 121 -9.86 -2.92 2.07
CA ILE A 121 -8.65 -2.32 1.47
C ILE A 121 -7.93 -1.42 2.49
N GLN A 122 -8.67 -0.63 3.26
CA GLN A 122 -8.10 0.18 4.33
C GLN A 122 -7.34 -0.68 5.35
N CYS A 123 -7.97 -1.75 5.81
CA CYS A 123 -7.36 -2.67 6.78
C CYS A 123 -6.12 -3.36 6.21
N GLY A 124 -6.19 -3.90 4.99
CA GLY A 124 -5.05 -4.50 4.31
C GLY A 124 -3.88 -3.53 4.13
N SER A 125 -4.18 -2.27 3.79
CA SER A 125 -3.17 -1.21 3.68
C SER A 125 -2.51 -0.89 5.02
N TYR A 126 -3.31 -0.77 6.08
CA TYR A 126 -2.81 -0.60 7.44
C TYR A 126 -1.86 -1.73 7.86
N ILE A 127 -2.26 -2.99 7.63
CA ILE A 127 -1.45 -4.18 7.94
C ILE A 127 -0.13 -4.16 7.15
N LEU A 128 -0.20 -3.89 5.86
CA LEU A 128 0.98 -3.88 4.99
C LEU A 128 1.97 -2.79 5.40
N ASN A 129 1.47 -1.58 5.71
CA ASN A 129 2.33 -0.48 6.19
C ASN A 129 2.94 -0.80 7.56
N ARG A 130 2.15 -1.33 8.50
CA ARG A 130 2.66 -1.78 9.81
C ARG A 130 3.77 -2.82 9.66
N TYR A 131 3.62 -3.74 8.70
CA TYR A 131 4.67 -4.72 8.41
C TYR A 131 5.88 -4.10 7.72
N ASN A 132 5.69 -3.08 6.88
CA ASN A 132 6.81 -2.36 6.27
C ASN A 132 7.65 -1.61 7.31
N THR A 133 7.00 -0.92 8.24
CA THR A 133 7.68 -0.26 9.37
C THR A 133 8.52 -1.27 10.18
N LYS A 134 7.95 -2.45 10.49
CA LYS A 134 8.66 -3.50 11.22
C LYS A 134 9.78 -4.17 10.42
N ALA A 135 9.61 -4.33 9.13
CA ALA A 135 10.50 -5.09 8.24
C ALA A 135 11.64 -4.23 7.67
N GLY A 136 11.43 -2.91 7.51
CA GLY A 136 12.34 -1.97 6.86
C GLY A 136 12.41 -2.11 5.34
N SER A 137 11.53 -2.93 4.72
CA SER A 137 11.49 -3.08 3.26
C SER A 137 10.19 -3.74 2.79
N TRP A 138 9.67 -3.29 1.64
CA TRP A 138 8.46 -3.84 1.04
C TRP A 138 8.52 -5.35 0.73
N PRO A 139 9.62 -5.91 0.18
CA PRO A 139 9.67 -7.37 -0.06
C PRO A 139 9.53 -8.19 1.23
N LYS A 140 10.10 -7.72 2.34
CA LYS A 140 9.98 -8.40 3.62
C LYS A 140 8.62 -8.16 4.28
N ALA A 141 8.03 -6.97 4.10
CA ALA A 141 6.67 -6.66 4.53
C ALA A 141 5.63 -7.57 3.85
N LEU A 142 5.75 -7.77 2.54
CA LEU A 142 4.93 -8.72 1.77
C LEU A 142 5.10 -10.16 2.27
N ALA A 143 6.33 -10.56 2.57
CA ALA A 143 6.57 -11.88 3.17
C ALA A 143 5.87 -12.02 4.53
N TYR A 144 5.91 -10.98 5.36
CA TYR A 144 5.19 -10.94 6.64
C TYR A 144 3.66 -10.95 6.44
N TYR A 145 3.16 -10.32 5.38
CA TYR A 145 1.74 -10.33 5.06
C TYR A 145 1.21 -11.76 4.86
N ASN A 146 1.98 -12.59 4.15
CA ASN A 146 1.61 -13.97 3.87
C ASN A 146 1.77 -14.94 5.05
N VAL A 147 2.89 -14.88 5.79
CA VAL A 147 3.21 -15.89 6.81
C VAL A 147 3.27 -15.34 8.23
N GLY A 148 3.00 -14.05 8.40
CA GLY A 148 3.20 -13.35 9.67
C GLY A 148 4.68 -13.14 10.02
N PRO A 149 5.01 -12.13 10.85
CA PRO A 149 6.38 -11.92 11.32
C PRO A 149 6.95 -13.11 12.08
N THR A 150 6.16 -13.71 12.99
CA THR A 150 6.56 -14.90 13.75
C THR A 150 6.78 -16.09 12.82
N GLY A 151 5.85 -16.35 11.90
CA GLY A 151 5.97 -17.41 10.90
C GLY A 151 7.23 -17.26 10.06
N TYR A 152 7.53 -16.06 9.59
CA TYR A 152 8.73 -15.81 8.78
C TYR A 152 10.04 -16.17 9.51
N HIS A 153 10.08 -16.05 10.83
CA HIS A 153 11.25 -16.35 11.64
C HIS A 153 11.22 -17.78 12.25
N SER A 154 10.08 -18.48 12.18
CA SER A 154 9.92 -19.80 12.81
C SER A 154 10.68 -20.91 12.10
N SER A 155 10.80 -20.88 10.77
CA SER A 155 11.47 -21.91 10.00
C SER A 155 11.94 -21.44 8.63
N TRP A 156 12.93 -22.13 8.06
CA TRP A 156 13.40 -21.90 6.69
C TRP A 156 12.28 -22.10 5.65
N LYS A 157 11.39 -23.09 5.87
CA LYS A 157 10.24 -23.37 5.01
C LYS A 157 9.29 -22.16 4.93
N MET A 158 8.89 -21.60 6.07
CA MET A 158 8.01 -20.43 6.14
C MET A 158 8.67 -19.20 5.55
N LYS A 159 9.94 -18.97 5.84
CA LYS A 159 10.71 -17.87 5.26
C LYS A 159 10.74 -17.95 3.73
N ARG A 160 10.98 -19.16 3.17
CA ARG A 160 10.97 -19.41 1.72
C ARG A 160 9.58 -19.18 1.12
N GLN A 161 8.51 -19.60 1.81
CA GLN A 161 7.13 -19.35 1.40
C GLN A 161 6.84 -17.86 1.30
N GLY A 162 7.11 -17.07 2.35
CA GLY A 162 6.90 -15.63 2.35
C GLY A 162 7.70 -14.91 1.25
N LYS A 163 8.96 -15.30 1.03
CA LYS A 163 9.76 -14.74 -0.07
C LYS A 163 9.18 -15.05 -1.46
N ARG A 164 8.63 -16.24 -1.67
CA ARG A 164 7.97 -16.62 -2.92
C ARG A 164 6.72 -15.77 -3.15
N TYR A 165 5.90 -15.61 -2.13
CA TYR A 165 4.73 -14.73 -2.17
C TYR A 165 5.13 -13.30 -2.53
N ALA A 166 6.13 -12.72 -1.88
CA ALA A 166 6.61 -11.38 -2.18
C ALA A 166 7.07 -11.23 -3.65
N LYS A 167 7.73 -12.26 -4.19
CA LYS A 167 8.12 -12.30 -5.61
C LYS A 167 6.91 -12.30 -6.54
N GLN A 168 5.85 -13.04 -6.20
CA GLN A 168 4.60 -13.10 -6.98
C GLN A 168 3.90 -11.74 -7.00
N VAL A 169 3.74 -11.09 -5.83
CA VAL A 169 3.17 -9.73 -5.77
C VAL A 169 4.01 -8.74 -6.59
N LYS A 170 5.34 -8.83 -6.51
CA LYS A 170 6.21 -7.97 -7.31
C LYS A 170 6.06 -8.20 -8.81
N GLN A 171 5.86 -9.45 -9.24
CA GLN A 171 5.57 -9.77 -10.64
C GLN A 171 4.26 -9.12 -11.08
N HIS A 172 3.18 -9.26 -10.30
CA HIS A 172 1.92 -8.58 -10.58
C HIS A 172 2.07 -7.05 -10.65
N GLN A 173 2.87 -6.46 -9.77
CA GLN A 173 3.15 -5.02 -9.84
C GLN A 173 3.85 -4.62 -11.14
N ASN A 174 4.79 -5.43 -11.61
CA ASN A 174 5.49 -5.19 -12.87
C ASN A 174 4.56 -5.34 -14.09
N ASP A 175 3.71 -6.37 -14.09
CA ASP A 175 2.70 -6.60 -15.14
C ASP A 175 1.74 -5.40 -15.23
N LEU A 176 1.27 -4.91 -14.09
CA LEU A 176 0.41 -3.73 -14.02
C LEU A 176 1.13 -2.47 -14.52
N LYS A 177 2.38 -2.29 -14.14
CA LYS A 177 3.19 -1.15 -14.60
C LYS A 177 3.37 -1.17 -16.13
N GLY A 178 3.56 -2.34 -16.71
CA GLY A 178 3.67 -2.51 -18.16
C GLY A 178 2.36 -2.27 -18.93
N ALA A 179 1.22 -2.30 -18.24
CA ALA A 179 -0.12 -2.10 -18.82
C ALA A 179 -0.63 -0.63 -18.75
N LEU A 180 0.11 0.28 -18.08
CA LEU A 180 -0.23 1.69 -17.93
C LEU A 180 0.27 2.55 -19.09
#